data_c715c0a32499b5a57d8a6d2ef577ac70
#
_entry.id   c715c0a32499b5a57d8a6d2ef577ac70
#
_cell.length_a   1.000
_cell.length_b   1.000
_cell.length_c   1.000
_cell.angle_alpha   90.00
_cell.angle_beta   90.00
_cell.angle_gamma   90.00
#
_symmetry.space_group_name_H-M   'P 1'
#
loop_
_entity.id
_entity.type
_entity.pdbx_description
1 polymer ?
#
loop_
_entity_poly.entity_id
_entity_poly.type
_entity_poly.pdbx_seq_one_letter_code
_entity_poly.pdbx_strand_id
1 'polypeptide(L)'
;MSFALHGIPVSGGIAIGHAHLISHAKLEAAHYRVPPSQISKEVARFDAAVDSVRAELDRLRATVPATAPAEFVGFIDVHLMILNDSMLTVEPSRIIETEQCNAEWALKVQMDALLAQFDQIEDTYLRERRTDVIQVVERVMKALLGHPGYMPPQTEDGQNLILVAHDLSPADVVQFKQHHFASFITDLGGTTSHTAVVARSLNIPSIVALHHARQLIRENELIIVDGTQGVVIVDPDQQALSEYQLRQHQFELERLKLKRLRYMRATTLDGASVELHANIELPDDVAQAKENGATGIGLFRSEFLFLNRNHLPGEDEQFEAYRRVAEEMEGLPVTIRTYDLGADKDIDQAQRFITNPALGLRAIRLCLIEPERFVIQLRALLRASKYGKINILIPMLASARELEQTLVLIEQAKRSLDGEGMPYDAGIKIGGMIEVPAAALALGIFTSKLDFLSVGTNDLIQYTLAVDRTDDAVAHLYDPLHPAVLSLLAHVFKTAEKARVPVALCGEMAGDLSLTRLLLGLGLR
;
A
#
# COMPACT_ATOMS: atom_id res chain seq x y z
N MET A 1 26.45 25.41 9.46
CA MET A 1 27.18 24.27 10.09
C MET A 1 26.58 23.00 9.55
N SER A 2 27.36 22.24 8.81
CA SER A 2 26.87 20.96 8.24
C SER A 2 26.63 19.94 9.37
N PHE A 3 25.47 19.27 9.34
CA PHE A 3 25.14 18.17 10.25
C PHE A 3 24.26 17.14 9.56
N ALA A 4 24.20 15.93 10.11
CA ALA A 4 23.40 14.83 9.57
C ALA A 4 22.26 14.46 10.51
N LEU A 5 21.09 14.16 9.92
CA LEU A 5 19.94 13.57 10.58
C LEU A 5 19.77 12.15 10.07
N HIS A 6 19.29 11.26 10.94
CA HIS A 6 19.05 9.87 10.60
C HIS A 6 17.59 9.51 10.82
N GLY A 7 16.98 8.85 9.85
CA GLY A 7 15.61 8.39 9.89
C GLY A 7 15.47 7.00 9.24
N ILE A 8 14.24 6.59 9.05
CA ILE A 8 13.91 5.31 8.43
C ILE A 8 13.84 5.51 6.90
N PRO A 9 14.68 4.79 6.13
CA PRO A 9 14.62 4.83 4.67
C PRO A 9 13.33 4.19 4.16
N VAL A 10 12.65 4.85 3.23
CA VAL A 10 11.37 4.39 2.67
C VAL A 10 11.47 4.14 1.17
N SER A 11 12.09 5.04 0.44
CA SER A 11 12.32 4.93 -1.00
C SER A 11 13.76 5.35 -1.31
N GLY A 12 14.48 4.48 -2.02
CA GLY A 12 15.91 4.64 -2.30
C GLY A 12 16.21 5.74 -3.31
N GLY A 13 17.47 6.16 -3.34
CA GLY A 13 17.99 7.19 -4.24
C GLY A 13 18.54 8.40 -3.49
N ILE A 14 19.11 9.34 -4.25
CA ILE A 14 19.73 10.56 -3.70
C ILE A 14 19.05 11.77 -4.31
N ALA A 15 18.55 12.67 -3.48
CA ALA A 15 18.05 13.97 -3.89
C ALA A 15 18.88 15.11 -3.26
N ILE A 16 19.21 16.10 -4.08
CA ILE A 16 19.90 17.31 -3.67
C ILE A 16 19.03 18.48 -4.06
N GLY A 17 18.67 19.33 -3.11
CA GLY A 17 17.75 20.43 -3.37
C GLY A 17 17.54 21.32 -2.16
N HIS A 18 16.64 22.28 -2.32
CA HIS A 18 16.29 23.24 -1.28
C HIS A 18 15.10 22.76 -0.46
N ALA A 19 15.20 22.87 0.86
CA ALA A 19 14.17 22.51 1.80
C ALA A 19 12.95 23.43 1.65
N HIS A 20 11.78 22.83 1.54
CA HIS A 20 10.51 23.53 1.64
C HIS A 20 9.72 23.00 2.82
N LEU A 21 9.56 23.84 3.85
CA LEU A 21 8.94 23.47 5.12
C LEU A 21 7.42 23.57 4.99
N ILE A 22 6.74 22.44 5.10
CA ILE A 22 5.29 22.47 5.32
C ILE A 22 5.05 22.87 6.77
N SER A 23 4.58 24.08 6.93
CA SER A 23 4.08 24.54 8.22
C SER A 23 2.72 23.87 8.47
N HIS A 24 2.68 22.85 9.33
CA HIS A 24 1.48 22.68 10.12
C HIS A 24 1.49 23.90 11.06
N ALA A 25 0.59 24.84 10.85
CA ALA A 25 0.42 25.92 11.79
C ALA A 25 0.33 25.25 13.17
N LYS A 26 1.26 25.52 14.08
CA LYS A 26 1.01 25.23 15.49
C LYS A 26 -0.34 25.83 15.75
N LEU A 27 -1.27 25.01 16.23
CA LEU A 27 -2.63 25.43 16.59
C LEU A 27 -2.59 26.36 17.84
N GLU A 28 -1.71 27.35 17.80
CA GLU A 28 -1.72 28.47 18.74
C GLU A 28 -2.80 29.44 18.25
N ALA A 29 -4.06 29.01 18.44
CA ALA A 29 -5.19 29.89 18.23
C ALA A 29 -5.09 31.01 19.26
N ALA A 30 -4.88 32.22 18.79
CA ALA A 30 -4.97 33.39 19.66
C ALA A 30 -6.40 33.44 20.22
N HIS A 31 -6.55 33.53 21.52
CA HIS A 31 -7.85 33.70 22.16
C HIS A 31 -8.15 35.19 22.29
N TYR A 32 -9.23 35.65 21.68
CA TYR A 32 -9.77 36.99 21.92
C TYR A 32 -11.30 36.98 21.92
N ARG A 33 -11.89 37.93 22.65
CA ARG A 33 -13.34 38.08 22.72
C ARG A 33 -13.88 38.84 21.52
N VAL A 34 -14.94 38.30 20.96
CA VAL A 34 -15.68 38.91 19.84
C VAL A 34 -16.84 39.72 20.39
N PRO A 35 -17.00 41.01 20.03
CA PRO A 35 -18.14 41.81 20.46
C PRO A 35 -19.47 41.18 20.03
N PRO A 36 -20.53 41.29 20.82
CA PRO A 36 -21.84 40.67 20.49
C PRO A 36 -22.39 41.06 19.12
N SER A 37 -22.08 42.28 18.64
CA SER A 37 -22.48 42.72 17.31
C SER A 37 -21.72 42.07 16.16
N GLN A 38 -20.64 41.33 16.41
CA GLN A 38 -19.81 40.68 15.42
C GLN A 38 -19.89 39.14 15.46
N ILE A 39 -20.60 38.57 16.45
CA ILE A 39 -20.73 37.12 16.62
C ILE A 39 -21.25 36.45 15.33
N SER A 40 -22.34 36.99 14.74
CA SER A 40 -22.89 36.43 13.50
C SER A 40 -21.92 36.50 12.31
N LYS A 41 -21.01 37.48 12.27
CA LYS A 41 -19.95 37.54 11.25
C LYS A 41 -18.88 36.51 11.51
N GLU A 42 -18.55 36.23 12.76
CA GLU A 42 -17.55 35.26 13.15
C GLU A 42 -18.02 33.83 12.86
N VAL A 43 -19.30 33.52 13.16
CA VAL A 43 -19.93 32.26 12.75
C VAL A 43 -19.91 32.10 11.23
N ALA A 44 -20.33 33.13 10.49
CA ALA A 44 -20.29 33.09 9.02
C ALA A 44 -18.86 32.91 8.45
N ARG A 45 -17.83 33.46 9.13
CA ARG A 45 -16.42 33.26 8.78
C ARG A 45 -16.00 31.81 9.00
N PHE A 46 -16.44 31.21 10.09
CA PHE A 46 -16.19 29.80 10.38
C PHE A 46 -16.86 28.89 9.33
N ASP A 47 -18.14 29.11 9.05
CA ASP A 47 -18.90 28.35 8.05
C ASP A 47 -18.27 28.44 6.66
N ALA A 48 -17.86 29.65 6.26
CA ALA A 48 -17.16 29.86 5.00
C ALA A 48 -15.81 29.11 4.90
N ALA A 49 -15.08 29.01 6.02
CA ALA A 49 -13.84 28.24 6.08
C ALA A 49 -14.10 26.72 5.94
N VAL A 50 -15.11 26.19 6.60
CA VAL A 50 -15.55 24.80 6.47
C VAL A 50 -15.96 24.49 5.02
N ASP A 51 -16.78 25.36 4.41
CA ASP A 51 -17.22 25.20 3.01
C ASP A 51 -16.07 25.28 2.02
N SER A 52 -15.08 26.13 2.28
CA SER A 52 -13.86 26.24 1.46
C SER A 52 -13.06 24.94 1.48
N VAL A 53 -12.87 24.34 2.66
CA VAL A 53 -12.15 23.06 2.82
C VAL A 53 -12.95 21.91 2.19
N ARG A 54 -14.27 21.90 2.33
CA ARG A 54 -15.13 20.91 1.66
C ARG A 54 -14.97 20.99 0.14
N ALA A 55 -15.04 22.18 -0.44
CA ALA A 55 -14.87 22.40 -1.87
C ALA A 55 -13.43 22.04 -2.36
N GLU A 56 -12.43 22.20 -1.51
CA GLU A 56 -11.06 21.75 -1.79
C GLU A 56 -10.97 20.23 -1.85
N LEU A 57 -11.50 19.51 -0.86
CA LEU A 57 -11.51 18.05 -0.80
C LEU A 57 -12.34 17.43 -1.94
N ASP A 58 -13.48 18.03 -2.29
CA ASP A 58 -14.29 17.57 -3.42
C ASP A 58 -13.53 17.74 -4.76
N ARG A 59 -12.80 18.83 -4.93
CA ARG A 59 -11.92 19.00 -6.10
C ARG A 59 -10.78 18.00 -6.13
N LEU A 60 -10.13 17.77 -4.98
CA LEU A 60 -9.10 16.74 -4.86
C LEU A 60 -9.65 15.37 -5.22
N ARG A 61 -10.82 15.00 -4.70
CA ARG A 61 -11.51 13.76 -5.04
C ARG A 61 -11.75 13.61 -6.54
N ALA A 62 -12.18 14.67 -7.20
CA ALA A 62 -12.41 14.68 -8.65
C ALA A 62 -11.11 14.61 -9.48
N THR A 63 -9.98 15.04 -8.94
CA THR A 63 -8.66 15.02 -9.62
C THR A 63 -7.88 13.73 -9.35
N VAL A 64 -8.30 12.90 -8.40
CA VAL A 64 -7.69 11.58 -8.16
C VAL A 64 -7.90 10.74 -9.42
N PRO A 65 -6.82 10.30 -10.10
CA PRO A 65 -6.96 9.43 -11.25
C PRO A 65 -7.73 8.16 -10.85
N ALA A 66 -8.54 7.62 -11.77
CA ALA A 66 -9.20 6.33 -11.57
C ALA A 66 -8.20 5.19 -11.26
N THR A 67 -6.92 5.44 -11.54
CA THR A 67 -5.76 4.57 -11.31
C THR A 67 -5.13 4.71 -9.93
N ALA A 68 -5.57 5.68 -9.11
CA ALA A 68 -5.04 5.84 -7.76
C ALA A 68 -5.58 4.72 -6.85
N PRO A 69 -4.78 4.24 -5.88
CA PRO A 69 -5.26 3.27 -4.90
C PRO A 69 -6.58 3.72 -4.28
N ALA A 70 -7.54 2.80 -4.15
CA ALA A 70 -8.87 3.10 -3.58
C ALA A 70 -8.79 3.70 -2.17
N GLU A 71 -7.71 3.42 -1.46
CA GLU A 71 -7.37 4.00 -0.17
C GLU A 71 -7.29 5.53 -0.19
N PHE A 72 -6.83 6.12 -1.31
CA PHE A 72 -6.77 7.58 -1.46
C PHE A 72 -8.16 8.20 -1.51
N VAL A 73 -9.06 7.61 -2.28
CA VAL A 73 -10.45 8.08 -2.35
C VAL A 73 -11.13 7.87 -1.01
N GLY A 74 -10.95 6.69 -0.40
CA GLY A 74 -11.47 6.37 0.92
C GLY A 74 -10.99 7.33 2.02
N PHE A 75 -9.73 7.77 1.95
CA PHE A 75 -9.19 8.75 2.90
C PHE A 75 -9.83 10.14 2.71
N ILE A 76 -9.99 10.60 1.47
CA ILE A 76 -10.68 11.87 1.18
C ILE A 76 -12.14 11.78 1.63
N ASP A 77 -12.81 10.63 1.42
CA ASP A 77 -14.18 10.39 1.84
C ASP A 77 -14.32 10.43 3.39
N VAL A 78 -13.34 9.89 4.12
CA VAL A 78 -13.30 9.99 5.59
C VAL A 78 -13.16 11.45 6.03
N HIS A 79 -12.29 12.24 5.41
CA HIS A 79 -12.15 13.66 5.72
C HIS A 79 -13.43 14.44 5.41
N LEU A 80 -14.09 14.15 4.29
CA LEU A 80 -15.41 14.73 3.96
C LEU A 80 -16.48 14.30 4.97
N MET A 81 -16.46 13.05 5.42
CA MET A 81 -17.38 12.57 6.46
C MET A 81 -17.16 13.30 7.79
N ILE A 82 -15.91 13.48 8.21
CA ILE A 82 -15.55 14.24 9.42
C ILE A 82 -15.99 15.70 9.28
N LEU A 83 -15.82 16.33 8.11
CA LEU A 83 -16.30 17.70 7.83
C LEU A 83 -17.82 17.83 7.78
N ASN A 84 -18.57 16.73 7.64
CA ASN A 84 -20.02 16.73 7.67
C ASN A 84 -20.58 16.39 9.07
N ASP A 85 -19.70 16.05 10.03
CA ASP A 85 -20.12 15.76 11.40
C ASP A 85 -20.50 17.06 12.13
N SER A 86 -21.65 17.04 12.80
CA SER A 86 -22.16 18.15 13.59
C SER A 86 -21.24 18.57 14.73
N MET A 87 -20.45 17.63 15.26
CA MET A 87 -19.45 17.92 16.30
C MET A 87 -18.34 18.85 15.81
N LEU A 88 -18.05 18.87 14.50
CA LEU A 88 -17.03 19.74 13.91
C LEU A 88 -17.61 20.96 13.19
N THR A 89 -18.87 20.95 12.81
CA THR A 89 -19.50 22.04 12.05
C THR A 89 -20.44 22.87 12.88
N VAL A 90 -21.23 22.28 13.78
CA VAL A 90 -22.25 23.01 14.57
C VAL A 90 -21.70 23.40 15.94
N GLU A 91 -20.96 22.52 16.59
CA GLU A 91 -20.49 22.78 17.95
C GLU A 91 -19.51 23.95 18.08
N PRO A 92 -18.51 24.15 17.17
CA PRO A 92 -17.69 25.35 17.20
C PRO A 92 -18.50 26.65 17.05
N SER A 93 -19.52 26.66 16.18
CA SER A 93 -20.40 27.83 16.00
C SER A 93 -21.17 28.13 17.31
N ARG A 94 -21.62 27.07 18.01
CA ARG A 94 -22.24 27.22 19.33
C ARG A 94 -21.28 27.77 20.40
N ILE A 95 -20.02 27.33 20.38
CA ILE A 95 -18.98 27.86 21.28
C ILE A 95 -18.72 29.34 21.00
N ILE A 96 -18.62 29.74 19.70
CA ILE A 96 -18.49 31.16 19.32
C ILE A 96 -19.63 32.00 19.92
N GLU A 97 -20.85 31.53 19.80
CA GLU A 97 -22.05 32.23 20.31
C GLU A 97 -22.09 32.32 21.82
N THR A 98 -21.79 31.22 22.53
CA THR A 98 -21.92 31.14 24.00
C THR A 98 -20.73 31.77 24.71
N GLU A 99 -19.51 31.58 24.23
CA GLU A 99 -18.28 32.08 24.87
C GLU A 99 -17.81 33.41 24.33
N GLN A 100 -18.46 33.89 23.25
CA GLN A 100 -18.11 35.15 22.56
C GLN A 100 -16.61 35.19 22.18
N CYS A 101 -16.08 34.09 21.68
CA CYS A 101 -14.69 33.92 21.29
C CYS A 101 -14.55 33.83 19.75
N ASN A 102 -13.31 33.97 19.27
CA ASN A 102 -12.99 33.83 17.85
C ASN A 102 -13.09 32.39 17.36
N ALA A 103 -13.30 32.19 16.07
CA ALA A 103 -13.53 30.90 15.43
C ALA A 103 -12.36 29.93 15.63
N GLU A 104 -11.11 30.43 15.56
CA GLU A 104 -9.91 29.61 15.75
C GLU A 104 -9.87 29.01 17.15
N TRP A 105 -10.23 29.81 18.16
CA TRP A 105 -10.29 29.33 19.53
C TRP A 105 -11.40 28.32 19.75
N ALA A 106 -12.60 28.59 19.25
CA ALA A 106 -13.74 27.67 19.33
C ALA A 106 -13.44 26.33 18.69
N LEU A 107 -12.82 26.33 17.50
CA LEU A 107 -12.41 25.14 16.79
C LEU A 107 -11.36 24.34 17.57
N LYS A 108 -10.38 25.03 18.21
CA LYS A 108 -9.39 24.40 19.06
C LYS A 108 -10.01 23.73 20.29
N VAL A 109 -10.89 24.43 20.99
CA VAL A 109 -11.59 23.89 22.18
C VAL A 109 -12.35 22.63 21.83
N GLN A 110 -13.07 22.65 20.70
CA GLN A 110 -13.81 21.50 20.23
C GLN A 110 -12.88 20.35 19.82
N MET A 111 -11.78 20.63 19.15
CA MET A 111 -10.78 19.62 18.82
C MET A 111 -10.24 18.94 20.08
N ASP A 112 -9.83 19.73 21.07
CA ASP A 112 -9.29 19.19 22.33
C ASP A 112 -10.32 18.29 23.05
N ALA A 113 -11.60 18.67 23.02
CA ALA A 113 -12.69 17.85 23.56
C ALA A 113 -12.86 16.53 22.80
N LEU A 114 -12.81 16.55 21.47
CA LEU A 114 -12.90 15.35 20.65
C LEU A 114 -11.69 14.43 20.88
N LEU A 115 -10.47 14.98 20.90
CA LEU A 115 -9.26 14.19 21.12
C LEU A 115 -9.29 13.50 22.50
N ALA A 116 -9.79 14.19 23.55
CA ALA A 116 -9.96 13.58 24.86
C ALA A 116 -10.96 12.40 24.86
N GLN A 117 -11.96 12.42 23.98
CA GLN A 117 -12.88 11.27 23.80
C GLN A 117 -12.17 10.11 23.09
N PHE A 118 -11.41 10.39 22.02
CA PHE A 118 -10.64 9.35 21.33
C PHE A 118 -9.58 8.69 22.24
N ASP A 119 -8.97 9.43 23.16
CA ASP A 119 -7.99 8.88 24.11
C ASP A 119 -8.62 7.90 25.12
N GLN A 120 -9.95 7.90 25.30
CA GLN A 120 -10.68 6.95 26.15
C GLN A 120 -11.12 5.69 25.41
N ILE A 121 -10.94 5.62 24.09
CA ILE A 121 -11.35 4.48 23.27
C ILE A 121 -10.27 3.40 23.37
N GLU A 122 -10.66 2.18 23.78
CA GLU A 122 -9.74 1.03 23.89
C GLU A 122 -9.39 0.44 22.51
N ASP A 123 -10.25 0.62 21.52
CA ASP A 123 -10.06 0.11 20.15
C ASP A 123 -8.95 0.89 19.42
N THR A 124 -7.90 0.17 19.01
CA THR A 124 -6.71 0.73 18.36
C THR A 124 -7.06 1.36 17.01
N TYR A 125 -7.96 0.75 16.24
CA TYR A 125 -8.38 1.27 14.93
C TYR A 125 -9.14 2.60 15.03
N LEU A 126 -10.05 2.70 15.98
CA LEU A 126 -10.77 3.95 16.23
C LEU A 126 -9.83 5.02 16.81
N ARG A 127 -8.83 4.63 17.59
CA ARG A 127 -7.82 5.56 18.11
C ARG A 127 -6.95 6.16 17.01
N GLU A 128 -6.65 5.41 15.94
CA GLU A 128 -5.92 5.92 14.78
C GLU A 128 -6.69 7.03 14.05
N ARG A 129 -8.03 7.01 14.08
CA ARG A 129 -8.89 8.09 13.53
C ARG A 129 -8.70 9.45 14.18
N ARG A 130 -8.09 9.49 15.36
CA ARG A 130 -7.66 10.71 16.02
C ARG A 130 -6.79 11.60 15.11
N THR A 131 -5.92 11.00 14.33
CA THR A 131 -5.04 11.70 13.39
C THR A 131 -5.84 12.34 12.25
N ASP A 132 -6.86 11.67 11.74
CA ASP A 132 -7.72 12.20 10.67
C ASP A 132 -8.47 13.45 11.14
N VAL A 133 -9.00 13.43 12.37
CA VAL A 133 -9.67 14.61 12.98
C VAL A 133 -8.70 15.78 13.09
N ILE A 134 -7.48 15.57 13.56
CA ILE A 134 -6.45 16.61 13.65
C ILE A 134 -6.19 17.21 12.28
N GLN A 135 -6.01 16.40 11.25
CA GLN A 135 -5.71 16.86 9.90
C GLN A 135 -6.86 17.68 9.29
N VAL A 136 -8.11 17.28 9.52
CA VAL A 136 -9.28 18.04 9.07
C VAL A 136 -9.37 19.40 9.78
N VAL A 137 -9.20 19.40 11.11
CA VAL A 137 -9.21 20.63 11.90
C VAL A 137 -8.09 21.57 11.48
N GLU A 138 -6.90 21.08 11.22
CA GLU A 138 -5.78 21.89 10.71
C GLU A 138 -6.09 22.53 9.36
N ARG A 139 -6.78 21.84 8.46
CA ARG A 139 -7.23 22.42 7.17
C ARG A 139 -8.22 23.57 7.38
N VAL A 140 -9.20 23.38 8.25
CA VAL A 140 -10.17 24.45 8.58
C VAL A 140 -9.46 25.62 9.26
N MET A 141 -8.51 25.37 10.15
CA MET A 141 -7.72 26.40 10.81
C MET A 141 -6.89 27.21 9.81
N LYS A 142 -6.25 26.57 8.84
CA LYS A 142 -5.52 27.25 7.75
C LYS A 142 -6.46 28.14 6.92
N ALA A 143 -7.65 27.65 6.59
CA ALA A 143 -8.64 28.43 5.85
C ALA A 143 -9.09 29.65 6.66
N LEU A 144 -9.30 29.54 7.99
CA LEU A 144 -9.62 30.64 8.89
C LEU A 144 -8.51 31.70 8.95
N LEU A 145 -7.26 31.26 8.92
CA LEU A 145 -6.08 32.14 8.95
C LEU A 145 -5.77 32.80 7.59
N GLY A 146 -6.60 32.57 6.58
CA GLY A 146 -6.45 33.17 5.26
C GLY A 146 -5.39 32.50 4.36
N HIS A 147 -5.00 31.26 4.70
CA HIS A 147 -4.09 30.43 3.91
C HIS A 147 -4.85 29.22 3.33
N PRO A 148 -5.80 29.41 2.40
CA PRO A 148 -6.54 28.32 1.81
C PRO A 148 -5.61 27.54 0.89
N GLY A 149 -5.45 26.25 1.19
CA GLY A 149 -4.71 25.30 0.35
C GLY A 149 -3.20 25.52 0.35
N TYR A 150 -2.45 24.41 0.37
CA TYR A 150 -1.01 24.46 0.12
C TYR A 150 -0.81 24.71 -1.39
N MET A 151 -0.38 25.90 -1.78
CA MET A 151 0.21 26.14 -3.09
C MET A 151 1.74 26.12 -2.92
N PRO A 152 2.43 25.12 -3.49
CA PRO A 152 3.87 25.16 -3.54
C PRO A 152 4.34 26.45 -4.23
N PRO A 153 5.43 27.05 -3.80
CA PRO A 153 5.98 28.19 -4.50
C PRO A 153 6.20 27.84 -5.97
N GLN A 154 5.82 28.73 -6.88
CA GLN A 154 6.21 28.59 -8.28
C GLN A 154 7.72 28.72 -8.33
N THR A 155 8.40 27.57 -8.53
CA THR A 155 9.85 27.58 -8.69
C THR A 155 10.21 28.26 -10.00
N GLU A 156 11.10 29.23 -9.95
CA GLU A 156 11.85 29.63 -11.15
C GLU A 156 12.54 28.37 -11.70
N ASP A 157 12.48 28.17 -13.02
CA ASP A 157 12.94 26.97 -13.72
C ASP A 157 14.27 26.42 -13.18
N GLY A 158 14.24 25.18 -12.68
CA GLY A 158 15.41 24.36 -12.42
C GLY A 158 15.78 24.10 -10.95
N GLN A 159 15.04 24.57 -9.95
CA GLN A 159 15.34 24.25 -8.54
C GLN A 159 14.61 22.98 -8.08
N ASN A 160 15.38 21.99 -7.62
CA ASN A 160 14.85 20.79 -6.97
C ASN A 160 14.36 21.15 -5.57
N LEU A 161 13.06 21.03 -5.30
CA LEU A 161 12.49 21.21 -3.97
C LEU A 161 12.43 19.88 -3.21
N ILE A 162 12.81 19.92 -1.94
CA ILE A 162 12.69 18.81 -1.00
C ILE A 162 11.71 19.21 0.09
N LEU A 163 10.65 18.45 0.20
CA LEU A 163 9.57 18.71 1.13
C LEU A 163 9.95 18.25 2.54
N VAL A 164 9.79 19.12 3.54
CA VAL A 164 10.05 18.83 4.95
C VAL A 164 8.75 19.02 5.74
N ALA A 165 8.19 17.94 6.26
CA ALA A 165 6.91 17.96 6.97
C ALA A 165 7.03 17.30 8.35
N HIS A 166 6.05 17.58 9.22
CA HIS A 166 5.91 16.82 10.46
C HIS A 166 5.36 15.42 10.17
N ASP A 167 4.28 15.38 9.40
CA ASP A 167 3.68 14.19 8.80
C ASP A 167 3.04 14.62 7.47
N LEU A 168 2.75 13.69 6.60
CA LEU A 168 2.09 13.94 5.31
C LEU A 168 0.82 13.12 5.22
N SER A 169 -0.29 13.79 4.94
CA SER A 169 -1.50 13.07 4.61
C SER A 169 -1.45 12.53 3.18
N PRO A 170 -2.14 11.42 2.86
CA PRO A 170 -2.28 10.95 1.48
C PRO A 170 -2.79 12.01 0.51
N ALA A 171 -3.68 12.90 0.97
CA ALA A 171 -4.19 14.02 0.17
C ALA A 171 -3.09 15.04 -0.19
N ASP A 172 -2.18 15.33 0.74
CA ASP A 172 -1.04 16.21 0.48
C ASP A 172 -0.12 15.60 -0.59
N VAL A 173 0.11 14.29 -0.52
CA VAL A 173 0.98 13.59 -1.48
C VAL A 173 0.37 13.55 -2.88
N VAL A 174 -0.95 13.42 -3.02
CA VAL A 174 -1.63 13.52 -4.33
C VAL A 174 -1.43 14.91 -4.95
N GLN A 175 -1.53 15.98 -4.14
CA GLN A 175 -1.21 17.32 -4.60
C GLN A 175 0.26 17.43 -5.03
N PHE A 176 1.19 16.80 -4.32
CA PHE A 176 2.61 16.82 -4.64
C PHE A 176 2.96 16.07 -5.92
N LYS A 177 2.17 15.07 -6.32
CA LYS A 177 2.36 14.37 -7.59
C LYS A 177 2.20 15.32 -8.80
N GLN A 178 1.44 16.40 -8.65
CA GLN A 178 1.27 17.43 -9.68
C GLN A 178 2.43 18.46 -9.68
N HIS A 179 3.23 18.50 -8.62
CA HIS A 179 4.36 19.40 -8.44
C HIS A 179 5.62 18.55 -8.27
N HIS A 180 6.56 18.63 -9.20
CA HIS A 180 7.77 17.82 -9.28
C HIS A 180 8.74 18.04 -8.09
N PHE A 181 8.42 17.48 -6.91
CA PHE A 181 9.38 17.43 -5.79
C PHE A 181 10.45 16.38 -6.03
N ALA A 182 11.70 16.70 -5.71
CA ALA A 182 12.82 15.79 -5.82
C ALA A 182 12.83 14.74 -4.70
N SER A 183 12.27 15.08 -3.52
CA SER A 183 12.25 14.22 -2.34
C SER A 183 11.24 14.76 -1.31
N PHE A 184 10.88 13.91 -0.33
CA PHE A 184 10.25 14.39 0.90
C PHE A 184 10.82 13.69 2.13
N ILE A 185 10.76 14.38 3.26
CA ILE A 185 11.20 13.88 4.57
C ILE A 185 10.18 14.27 5.64
N THR A 186 9.97 13.37 6.63
CA THR A 186 9.00 13.61 7.71
C THR A 186 9.59 13.34 9.10
N ASP A 187 9.08 14.07 10.10
CA ASP A 187 9.42 13.85 11.51
C ASP A 187 8.80 12.57 12.06
N LEU A 188 7.58 12.25 11.64
CA LEU A 188 6.84 11.05 12.03
C LEU A 188 6.77 10.04 10.89
N GLY A 189 6.20 8.87 11.19
CA GLY A 189 5.95 7.80 10.24
C GLY A 189 6.84 6.58 10.46
N GLY A 190 6.39 5.46 9.93
CA GLY A 190 7.10 4.17 9.92
C GLY A 190 7.12 3.55 8.53
N THR A 191 7.76 2.40 8.37
CA THR A 191 7.86 1.68 7.09
C THR A 191 6.52 1.29 6.49
N THR A 192 5.49 1.14 7.32
CA THR A 192 4.12 0.76 6.95
C THR A 192 3.15 1.93 6.92
N SER A 193 3.61 3.16 7.24
CA SER A 193 2.75 4.35 7.23
C SER A 193 2.23 4.64 5.82
N HIS A 194 1.06 5.29 5.73
CA HIS A 194 0.48 5.72 4.45
C HIS A 194 1.46 6.59 3.64
N THR A 195 2.22 7.44 4.31
CA THR A 195 3.29 8.25 3.74
C THR A 195 4.39 7.38 3.10
N ALA A 196 4.78 6.29 3.76
CA ALA A 196 5.77 5.35 3.24
C ALA A 196 5.28 4.59 2.01
N VAL A 197 4.02 4.15 2.01
CA VAL A 197 3.39 3.48 0.85
C VAL A 197 3.42 4.40 -0.36
N VAL A 198 3.03 5.66 -0.17
CA VAL A 198 3.01 6.66 -1.24
C VAL A 198 4.42 6.99 -1.74
N ALA A 199 5.40 7.12 -0.85
CA ALA A 199 6.80 7.34 -1.25
C ALA A 199 7.30 6.28 -2.22
N ARG A 200 7.03 5.02 -1.88
CA ARG A 200 7.38 3.88 -2.75
C ARG A 200 6.68 3.94 -4.09
N SER A 201 5.38 4.27 -4.11
CA SER A 201 4.62 4.38 -5.37
C SER A 201 5.08 5.52 -6.27
N LEU A 202 5.58 6.61 -5.69
CA LEU A 202 6.16 7.74 -6.42
C LEU A 202 7.60 7.50 -6.86
N ASN A 203 8.27 6.51 -6.28
CA ASN A 203 9.67 6.17 -6.56
C ASN A 203 10.63 7.37 -6.45
N ILE A 204 10.41 8.24 -5.45
CA ILE A 204 11.28 9.36 -5.11
C ILE A 204 11.99 9.11 -3.78
N PRO A 205 13.25 9.54 -3.61
CA PRO A 205 14.00 9.36 -2.36
C PRO A 205 13.20 9.92 -1.17
N SER A 206 13.04 9.13 -0.10
CA SER A 206 12.20 9.55 1.02
C SER A 206 12.64 8.91 2.33
N ILE A 207 12.58 9.70 3.39
CA ILE A 207 12.97 9.30 4.75
C ILE A 207 11.89 9.75 5.73
N VAL A 208 11.50 8.86 6.64
CA VAL A 208 10.53 9.14 7.70
C VAL A 208 11.15 8.99 9.09
N ALA A 209 10.42 9.35 10.14
CA ALA A 209 10.86 9.25 11.53
C ALA A 209 12.18 10.00 11.85
N LEU A 210 12.35 11.20 11.30
CA LEU A 210 13.50 12.07 11.60
C LEU A 210 13.35 12.83 12.95
N HIS A 211 12.14 12.81 13.53
CA HIS A 211 11.76 13.37 14.83
C HIS A 211 11.84 14.90 14.96
N HIS A 212 12.87 15.57 14.46
CA HIS A 212 13.13 16.99 14.65
C HIS A 212 13.58 17.72 13.37
N ALA A 213 13.39 17.15 12.19
CA ALA A 213 13.86 17.74 10.94
C ALA A 213 13.31 19.15 10.74
N ARG A 214 12.00 19.36 10.99
CA ARG A 214 11.36 20.67 10.87
C ARG A 214 11.87 21.75 11.82
N GLN A 215 12.44 21.37 12.96
CA GLN A 215 13.00 22.32 13.93
C GLN A 215 14.44 22.68 13.59
N LEU A 216 15.13 21.80 12.91
CA LEU A 216 16.57 21.88 12.64
C LEU A 216 16.87 22.39 11.22
N ILE A 217 15.97 22.18 10.27
CA ILE A 217 16.10 22.61 8.88
C ILE A 217 15.34 23.93 8.69
N ARG A 218 15.94 24.86 7.95
CA ARG A 218 15.33 26.16 7.64
C ARG A 218 14.72 26.15 6.25
N GLU A 219 13.75 27.05 6.03
CA GLU A 219 13.18 27.28 4.71
C GLU A 219 14.27 27.67 3.71
N ASN A 220 14.23 27.07 2.52
CA ASN A 220 15.18 27.29 1.43
C ASN A 220 16.63 26.89 1.73
N GLU A 221 16.90 26.12 2.79
CA GLU A 221 18.21 25.60 3.10
C GLU A 221 18.60 24.44 2.17
N LEU A 222 19.84 24.39 1.70
CA LEU A 222 20.33 23.31 0.86
C LEU A 222 20.45 22.05 1.68
N ILE A 223 19.82 20.96 1.23
CA ILE A 223 19.87 19.66 1.88
C ILE A 223 20.12 18.52 0.88
N ILE A 224 20.73 17.46 1.37
CA ILE A 224 20.91 16.19 0.65
C ILE A 224 20.07 15.15 1.36
N VAL A 225 19.27 14.39 0.62
CA VAL A 225 18.48 13.26 1.11
C VAL A 225 19.00 11.97 0.48
N ASP A 226 19.60 11.10 1.28
CA ASP A 226 19.98 9.74 0.88
C ASP A 226 18.91 8.76 1.38
N GLY A 227 17.91 8.54 0.54
CA GLY A 227 16.80 7.64 0.83
C GLY A 227 17.22 6.15 0.88
N THR A 228 18.43 5.81 0.44
CA THR A 228 18.97 4.45 0.54
C THR A 228 19.59 4.18 1.91
N GLN A 229 20.28 5.18 2.47
CA GLN A 229 20.94 5.07 3.77
C GLN A 229 20.11 5.63 4.93
N GLY A 230 19.00 6.33 4.65
CA GLY A 230 18.18 6.98 5.68
C GLY A 230 18.85 8.21 6.29
N VAL A 231 19.67 8.94 5.50
CA VAL A 231 20.47 10.08 5.98
C VAL A 231 20.04 11.37 5.28
N VAL A 232 19.87 12.43 6.06
CA VAL A 232 19.69 13.80 5.56
C VAL A 232 20.87 14.64 6.00
N ILE A 233 21.56 15.29 5.07
CA ILE A 233 22.65 16.22 5.35
C ILE A 233 22.13 17.64 5.16
N VAL A 234 22.22 18.44 6.20
CA VAL A 234 21.76 19.84 6.23
C VAL A 234 22.96 20.76 6.10
N ASP A 235 22.85 21.80 5.26
CA ASP A 235 23.92 22.75 4.95
C ASP A 235 25.24 22.04 4.59
N PRO A 236 25.22 21.15 3.53
CA PRO A 236 26.38 20.35 3.15
C PRO A 236 27.55 21.24 2.75
N ASP A 237 28.75 20.90 3.21
CA ASP A 237 29.97 21.54 2.74
C ASP A 237 30.27 21.13 1.28
N GLN A 238 31.23 21.81 0.64
CA GLN A 238 31.57 21.60 -0.76
C GLN A 238 32.05 20.16 -1.02
N GLN A 239 32.69 19.53 -0.06
CA GLN A 239 33.19 18.16 -0.20
C GLN A 239 32.05 17.16 -0.17
N ALA A 240 31.14 17.25 0.80
CA ALA A 240 29.95 16.42 0.90
C ALA A 240 29.05 16.60 -0.32
N LEU A 241 28.85 17.84 -0.77
CA LEU A 241 28.04 18.12 -1.96
C LEU A 241 28.60 17.43 -3.20
N SER A 242 29.93 17.55 -3.44
CA SER A 242 30.58 16.92 -4.60
C SER A 242 30.54 15.39 -4.54
N GLU A 243 30.70 14.81 -3.36
CA GLU A 243 30.61 13.36 -3.15
C GLU A 243 29.20 12.84 -3.46
N TYR A 244 28.16 13.51 -2.93
CA TYR A 244 26.78 13.09 -3.14
C TYR A 244 26.28 13.36 -4.56
N GLN A 245 26.76 14.40 -5.24
CA GLN A 245 26.52 14.60 -6.66
C GLN A 245 27.10 13.44 -7.49
N LEU A 246 28.31 12.99 -7.18
CA LEU A 246 28.92 11.83 -7.85
C LEU A 246 28.10 10.55 -7.59
N ARG A 247 27.68 10.30 -6.35
CA ARG A 247 26.84 9.15 -5.98
C ARG A 247 25.47 9.20 -6.71
N GLN A 248 24.85 10.38 -6.80
CA GLN A 248 23.61 10.57 -7.53
C GLN A 248 23.76 10.21 -9.01
N HIS A 249 24.79 10.70 -9.68
CA HIS A 249 25.09 10.34 -11.06
C HIS A 249 25.38 8.84 -11.24
N GLN A 250 26.10 8.22 -10.31
CA GLN A 250 26.36 6.79 -10.33
C GLN A 250 25.05 5.99 -10.21
N PHE A 251 24.17 6.39 -9.30
CA PHE A 251 22.86 5.77 -9.11
C PHE A 251 21.98 5.89 -10.36
N GLU A 252 21.97 7.06 -11.01
CA GLU A 252 21.25 7.27 -12.28
C GLU A 252 21.83 6.43 -13.42
N LEU A 253 23.15 6.33 -13.52
CA LEU A 253 23.82 5.48 -14.51
C LEU A 253 23.52 3.99 -14.28
N GLU A 254 23.50 3.54 -13.03
CA GLU A 254 23.13 2.16 -12.70
C GLU A 254 21.66 1.90 -13.06
N ARG A 255 20.75 2.82 -12.73
CA ARG A 255 19.34 2.74 -13.12
C ARG A 255 19.17 2.65 -14.64
N LEU A 256 19.92 3.45 -15.40
CA LEU A 256 19.91 3.39 -16.87
C LEU A 256 20.48 2.06 -17.40
N LYS A 257 21.51 1.50 -16.75
CA LYS A 257 22.04 0.17 -17.08
C LYS A 257 21.00 -0.91 -16.82
N LEU A 258 20.31 -0.85 -15.66
CA LEU A 258 19.24 -1.79 -15.31
C LEU A 258 18.08 -1.72 -16.31
N LYS A 259 17.70 -0.54 -16.79
CA LYS A 259 16.68 -0.40 -17.85
C LYS A 259 17.01 -1.15 -19.14
N ARG A 260 18.29 -1.36 -19.46
CA ARG A 260 18.70 -2.17 -20.62
C ARG A 260 18.51 -3.67 -20.40
N LEU A 261 18.56 -4.13 -19.13
CA LEU A 261 18.39 -5.55 -18.77
C LEU A 261 16.96 -6.05 -18.98
N ARG A 262 15.97 -5.17 -19.06
CA ARG A 262 14.56 -5.54 -19.22
C ARG A 262 14.27 -6.41 -20.46
N TYR A 263 15.10 -6.30 -21.49
CA TYR A 263 14.97 -7.09 -22.72
C TYR A 263 15.86 -8.34 -22.75
N MET A 264 16.66 -8.55 -21.70
CA MET A 264 17.57 -9.69 -21.63
C MET A 264 16.89 -10.83 -20.87
N ARG A 265 17.02 -12.04 -21.39
CA ARG A 265 16.58 -13.22 -20.64
C ARG A 265 17.45 -13.39 -19.40
N ALA A 266 16.82 -13.57 -18.25
CA ALA A 266 17.53 -13.92 -17.03
C ALA A 266 18.01 -15.38 -17.16
N THR A 267 19.33 -15.55 -17.24
CA THR A 267 19.97 -16.87 -17.34
C THR A 267 21.08 -16.99 -16.31
N THR A 268 21.18 -18.14 -15.72
CA THR A 268 22.27 -18.48 -14.79
C THR A 268 23.57 -18.73 -15.55
N LEU A 269 24.72 -18.79 -14.86
CA LEU A 269 26.01 -19.05 -15.48
C LEU A 269 26.11 -20.45 -16.12
N ASP A 270 25.32 -21.42 -15.64
CA ASP A 270 25.20 -22.75 -16.22
C ASP A 270 24.12 -22.84 -17.32
N GLY A 271 23.56 -21.71 -17.74
CA GLY A 271 22.65 -21.61 -18.89
C GLY A 271 21.18 -21.90 -18.59
N ALA A 272 20.80 -22.09 -17.32
CA ALA A 272 19.39 -22.25 -16.96
C ALA A 272 18.64 -20.91 -17.09
N SER A 273 17.48 -20.91 -17.77
CA SER A 273 16.62 -19.73 -17.89
C SER A 273 15.71 -19.61 -16.67
N VAL A 274 15.59 -18.40 -16.14
CA VAL A 274 14.69 -18.07 -15.02
C VAL A 274 13.68 -17.05 -15.51
N GLU A 275 12.39 -17.30 -15.27
CA GLU A 275 11.32 -16.35 -15.58
C GLU A 275 11.18 -15.36 -14.42
N LEU A 276 11.07 -14.07 -14.75
CA LEU A 276 10.86 -12.99 -13.80
C LEU A 276 9.46 -12.44 -13.98
N HIS A 277 8.59 -12.75 -13.03
CA HIS A 277 7.21 -12.30 -13.03
C HIS A 277 7.02 -11.15 -12.02
N ALA A 278 6.09 -10.26 -12.30
CA ALA A 278 5.70 -9.19 -11.38
C ALA A 278 4.60 -9.64 -10.42
N ASN A 279 4.57 -9.03 -9.24
CA ASN A 279 3.39 -9.03 -8.37
C ASN A 279 2.63 -7.72 -8.60
N ILE A 280 1.30 -7.81 -8.71
CA ILE A 280 0.42 -6.66 -8.86
C ILE A 280 -0.75 -6.73 -7.88
N GLU A 281 -1.29 -5.58 -7.55
CA GLU A 281 -2.46 -5.40 -6.67
C GLU A 281 -3.67 -4.86 -7.44
N LEU A 282 -3.41 -4.03 -8.44
CA LEU A 282 -4.43 -3.42 -9.29
C LEU A 282 -4.12 -3.65 -10.77
N PRO A 283 -5.14 -3.64 -11.65
CA PRO A 283 -4.92 -3.73 -13.10
C PRO A 283 -3.98 -2.66 -13.66
N ASP A 284 -3.96 -1.48 -13.08
CA ASP A 284 -3.10 -0.36 -13.51
C ASP A 284 -1.60 -0.62 -13.32
N ASP A 285 -1.22 -1.56 -12.46
CA ASP A 285 0.18 -1.93 -12.22
C ASP A 285 0.81 -2.67 -13.41
N VAL A 286 0.00 -3.18 -14.34
CA VAL A 286 0.46 -3.91 -15.54
C VAL A 286 1.41 -3.07 -16.38
N ALA A 287 1.09 -1.79 -16.56
CA ALA A 287 1.93 -0.89 -17.35
C ALA A 287 3.36 -0.81 -16.79
N GLN A 288 3.49 -0.67 -15.48
CA GLN A 288 4.78 -0.62 -14.80
C GLN A 288 5.51 -1.98 -14.82
N ALA A 289 4.77 -3.09 -14.65
CA ALA A 289 5.32 -4.44 -14.74
C ALA A 289 5.97 -4.68 -16.13
N LYS A 290 5.27 -4.30 -17.21
CA LYS A 290 5.79 -4.37 -18.58
C LYS A 290 7.00 -3.44 -18.80
N GLU A 291 6.93 -2.22 -18.29
CA GLU A 291 8.05 -1.27 -18.37
C GLU A 291 9.31 -1.82 -17.69
N ASN A 292 9.16 -2.57 -16.62
CA ASN A 292 10.27 -3.20 -15.90
C ASN A 292 10.73 -4.53 -16.52
N GLY A 293 10.09 -5.00 -17.58
CA GLY A 293 10.48 -6.18 -18.33
C GLY A 293 10.01 -7.50 -17.71
N ALA A 294 8.92 -7.49 -16.97
CA ALA A 294 8.29 -8.71 -16.45
C ALA A 294 7.87 -9.63 -17.60
N THR A 295 8.16 -10.94 -17.48
CA THR A 295 7.78 -11.95 -18.46
C THR A 295 6.41 -12.56 -18.17
N GLY A 296 5.72 -12.07 -17.15
CA GLY A 296 4.38 -12.47 -16.74
C GLY A 296 3.98 -11.81 -15.42
N ILE A 297 2.74 -12.01 -15.02
CA ILE A 297 2.26 -11.70 -13.66
C ILE A 297 2.30 -12.99 -12.85
N GLY A 298 3.20 -13.05 -11.87
CA GLY A 298 3.37 -14.19 -10.97
C GLY A 298 2.35 -14.24 -9.86
N LEU A 299 1.86 -13.05 -9.47
CA LEU A 299 0.80 -12.92 -8.46
C LEU A 299 0.00 -11.64 -8.71
N PHE A 300 -1.26 -11.81 -9.08
CA PHE A 300 -2.25 -10.75 -8.94
C PHE A 300 -3.04 -10.99 -7.66
N ARG A 301 -2.90 -10.08 -6.69
CA ARG A 301 -3.59 -10.13 -5.40
C ARG A 301 -5.02 -9.63 -5.55
N SER A 302 -5.93 -10.54 -5.91
CA SER A 302 -7.32 -10.18 -6.23
C SER A 302 -8.10 -9.59 -5.05
N GLU A 303 -7.63 -9.78 -3.82
CA GLU A 303 -8.24 -9.24 -2.61
C GLU A 303 -8.35 -7.70 -2.62
N PHE A 304 -7.46 -7.00 -3.31
CA PHE A 304 -7.55 -5.53 -3.43
C PHE A 304 -8.81 -5.06 -4.15
N LEU A 305 -9.43 -5.91 -4.97
CA LEU A 305 -10.74 -5.60 -5.58
C LEU A 305 -11.87 -5.63 -4.56
N PHE A 306 -11.68 -6.24 -3.40
CA PHE A 306 -12.69 -6.43 -2.35
C PHE A 306 -12.55 -5.46 -1.18
N LEU A 307 -11.39 -4.78 -1.06
CA LEU A 307 -11.11 -3.87 0.05
C LEU A 307 -11.78 -2.51 -0.13
N ASN A 308 -12.06 -1.83 0.99
CA ASN A 308 -12.56 -0.45 1.06
C ASN A 308 -13.86 -0.20 0.29
N ARG A 309 -14.80 -1.16 0.35
CA ARG A 309 -16.09 -1.12 -0.35
C ARG A 309 -17.25 -1.39 0.59
N ASN A 310 -18.39 -0.80 0.29
CA ASN A 310 -19.64 -1.08 0.99
C ASN A 310 -20.32 -2.38 0.50
N HIS A 311 -19.95 -2.88 -0.68
CA HIS A 311 -20.49 -4.08 -1.29
C HIS A 311 -19.37 -4.89 -1.95
N LEU A 312 -19.48 -6.21 -1.87
CA LEU A 312 -18.57 -7.11 -2.58
C LEU A 312 -18.71 -6.93 -4.09
N PRO A 313 -17.59 -6.99 -4.87
CA PRO A 313 -17.64 -6.90 -6.32
C PRO A 313 -18.42 -8.09 -6.90
N GLY A 314 -19.34 -7.78 -7.79
CA GLY A 314 -20.09 -8.79 -8.54
C GLY A 314 -19.22 -9.56 -9.56
N GLU A 315 -19.80 -10.57 -10.22
CA GLU A 315 -19.10 -11.38 -11.24
C GLU A 315 -18.57 -10.51 -12.39
N ASP A 316 -19.39 -9.60 -12.91
CA ASP A 316 -19.00 -8.78 -14.06
C ASP A 316 -17.91 -7.77 -13.73
N GLU A 317 -17.93 -7.20 -12.55
CA GLU A 317 -16.88 -6.26 -12.10
C GLU A 317 -15.53 -6.96 -11.93
N GLN A 318 -15.52 -8.14 -11.32
CA GLN A 318 -14.33 -8.98 -11.21
C GLN A 318 -13.83 -9.43 -12.58
N PHE A 319 -14.74 -9.88 -13.44
CA PHE A 319 -14.43 -10.27 -14.81
C PHE A 319 -13.74 -9.15 -15.58
N GLU A 320 -14.26 -7.92 -15.55
CA GLU A 320 -13.66 -6.79 -16.26
C GLU A 320 -12.25 -6.47 -15.76
N ALA A 321 -12.01 -6.54 -14.45
CA ALA A 321 -10.68 -6.34 -13.89
C ALA A 321 -9.68 -7.42 -14.35
N TYR A 322 -10.09 -8.69 -14.31
CA TYR A 322 -9.24 -9.82 -14.73
C TYR A 322 -9.02 -9.82 -16.24
N ARG A 323 -10.07 -9.53 -17.03
CA ARG A 323 -9.99 -9.41 -18.48
C ARG A 323 -8.99 -8.35 -18.90
N ARG A 324 -9.09 -7.16 -18.29
CA ARG A 324 -8.18 -6.04 -18.57
C ARG A 324 -6.72 -6.44 -18.38
N VAL A 325 -6.38 -7.06 -17.25
CA VAL A 325 -5.02 -7.54 -17.00
C VAL A 325 -4.59 -8.58 -18.03
N ALA A 326 -5.47 -9.51 -18.39
CA ALA A 326 -5.17 -10.55 -19.37
C ALA A 326 -4.89 -9.98 -20.77
N GLU A 327 -5.69 -9.00 -21.21
CA GLU A 327 -5.53 -8.31 -22.50
C GLU A 327 -4.26 -7.45 -22.52
N GLU A 328 -4.03 -6.65 -21.48
CA GLU A 328 -2.86 -5.76 -21.37
C GLU A 328 -1.53 -6.54 -21.30
N MET A 329 -1.54 -7.77 -20.80
CA MET A 329 -0.35 -8.65 -20.80
C MET A 329 -0.04 -9.32 -22.15
N GLU A 330 -0.88 -9.11 -23.20
CA GLU A 330 -0.59 -9.48 -24.60
C GLU A 330 -0.14 -10.94 -24.78
N GLY A 331 -0.79 -11.87 -24.10
CA GLY A 331 -0.49 -13.30 -24.17
C GLY A 331 0.62 -13.79 -23.23
N LEU A 332 1.23 -12.95 -22.43
CA LEU A 332 2.07 -13.35 -21.31
C LEU A 332 1.19 -13.95 -20.18
N PRO A 333 1.73 -14.87 -19.36
CA PRO A 333 0.96 -15.52 -18.31
C PRO A 333 0.58 -14.55 -17.18
N VAL A 334 -0.64 -14.72 -16.67
CA VAL A 334 -1.19 -13.97 -15.53
C VAL A 334 -1.68 -14.96 -14.49
N THR A 335 -1.03 -15.03 -13.35
CA THR A 335 -1.44 -15.88 -12.23
C THR A 335 -2.26 -15.04 -11.25
N ILE A 336 -3.55 -15.35 -11.13
CA ILE A 336 -4.48 -14.64 -10.27
C ILE A 336 -4.77 -15.50 -9.05
N ARG A 337 -4.46 -14.97 -7.86
CA ARG A 337 -4.79 -15.61 -6.59
C ARG A 337 -6.28 -15.39 -6.29
N THR A 338 -6.98 -16.46 -5.92
CA THR A 338 -8.31 -16.29 -5.35
C THR A 338 -8.20 -15.52 -4.04
N TYR A 339 -9.24 -14.76 -3.67
CA TYR A 339 -9.15 -13.79 -2.59
C TYR A 339 -8.64 -14.41 -1.28
N ASP A 340 -7.72 -13.69 -0.65
CA ASP A 340 -7.08 -14.04 0.62
C ASP A 340 -7.49 -13.03 1.71
N LEU A 341 -8.78 -13.01 2.01
CA LEU A 341 -9.35 -12.17 3.06
C LEU A 341 -9.64 -13.01 4.31
N GLY A 342 -9.53 -12.38 5.46
CA GLY A 342 -10.01 -12.93 6.74
C GLY A 342 -11.47 -12.56 6.99
N ALA A 343 -12.16 -13.31 7.83
CA ALA A 343 -13.53 -13.02 8.26
C ALA A 343 -13.65 -11.73 9.11
N ASP A 344 -12.53 -11.16 9.52
CA ASP A 344 -12.43 -9.87 10.23
C ASP A 344 -12.75 -8.67 9.33
N LYS A 345 -12.67 -8.86 8.01
CA LYS A 345 -12.96 -7.83 6.99
C LYS A 345 -14.34 -8.01 6.33
N ASP A 346 -15.22 -8.80 6.95
CA ASP A 346 -16.58 -8.99 6.46
C ASP A 346 -17.40 -7.70 6.61
N ILE A 347 -18.00 -7.28 5.50
CA ILE A 347 -18.86 -6.11 5.37
C ILE A 347 -20.17 -6.26 6.20
N ASP A 348 -20.55 -7.49 6.52
CA ASP A 348 -21.68 -7.80 7.40
C ASP A 348 -21.25 -7.80 8.88
N GLN A 349 -21.38 -6.68 9.49
CA GLN A 349 -21.30 -6.18 10.87
C GLN A 349 -21.49 -7.17 12.08
N ALA A 350 -21.25 -8.44 11.93
CA ALA A 350 -21.11 -9.34 13.07
C ALA A 350 -19.65 -9.32 13.51
N GLN A 351 -19.31 -8.41 14.43
CA GLN A 351 -18.02 -8.38 15.14
C GLN A 351 -17.72 -9.76 15.76
N ARG A 352 -17.12 -10.65 14.98
CA ARG A 352 -16.46 -11.81 15.55
C ARG A 352 -15.11 -11.33 16.05
N PHE A 353 -14.95 -11.27 17.35
CA PHE A 353 -13.65 -11.10 17.98
C PHE A 353 -12.77 -12.30 17.58
N ILE A 354 -11.91 -12.14 16.57
CA ILE A 354 -10.98 -13.17 16.13
C ILE A 354 -9.65 -12.91 16.83
N THR A 355 -9.32 -13.73 17.80
CA THR A 355 -8.11 -13.59 18.61
C THR A 355 -6.82 -13.74 17.77
N ASN A 356 -6.85 -14.55 16.70
CA ASN A 356 -5.72 -14.82 15.82
C ASN A 356 -6.18 -14.87 14.35
N PRO A 357 -6.34 -13.73 13.67
CA PRO A 357 -6.83 -13.67 12.29
C PRO A 357 -6.02 -14.51 11.30
N ALA A 358 -4.69 -14.52 11.45
CA ALA A 358 -3.79 -15.28 10.60
C ALA A 358 -4.00 -16.81 10.68
N LEU A 359 -4.47 -17.34 11.80
CA LEU A 359 -4.72 -18.77 12.02
C LEU A 359 -6.19 -19.16 11.88
N GLY A 360 -7.06 -18.18 11.70
CA GLY A 360 -8.52 -18.32 11.72
C GLY A 360 -9.15 -18.67 10.37
N LEU A 361 -10.35 -18.16 10.21
CA LEU A 361 -11.16 -18.31 8.99
C LEU A 361 -10.73 -17.26 7.96
N ARG A 362 -9.88 -17.66 7.01
CA ARG A 362 -9.40 -16.82 5.91
C ARG A 362 -9.17 -17.61 4.64
N ALA A 363 -9.01 -16.93 3.54
CA ALA A 363 -8.63 -17.48 2.23
C ALA A 363 -9.49 -18.70 1.84
N ILE A 364 -8.87 -19.80 1.41
CA ILE A 364 -9.62 -20.99 0.97
C ILE A 364 -10.57 -21.54 2.05
N ARG A 365 -10.25 -21.39 3.33
CA ARG A 365 -11.14 -21.85 4.41
C ARG A 365 -12.44 -21.07 4.42
N LEU A 366 -12.38 -19.74 4.20
CA LEU A 366 -13.55 -18.88 4.06
C LEU A 366 -14.30 -19.20 2.77
N CYS A 367 -13.59 -19.34 1.64
CA CYS A 367 -14.16 -19.70 0.35
C CYS A 367 -14.98 -21.00 0.40
N LEU A 368 -14.53 -22.00 1.14
CA LEU A 368 -15.22 -23.28 1.26
C LEU A 368 -16.44 -23.25 2.19
N ILE A 369 -16.50 -22.30 3.12
CA ILE A 369 -17.67 -22.05 3.97
C ILE A 369 -18.72 -21.22 3.23
N GLU A 370 -18.30 -20.32 2.34
CA GLU A 370 -19.15 -19.44 1.53
C GLU A 370 -19.01 -19.78 0.02
N PRO A 371 -19.39 -20.99 -0.38
CA PRO A 371 -19.12 -21.48 -1.75
C PRO A 371 -19.81 -20.66 -2.83
N GLU A 372 -20.95 -20.04 -2.54
CA GLU A 372 -21.66 -19.20 -3.50
C GLU A 372 -20.83 -17.97 -3.91
N ARG A 373 -20.23 -17.29 -2.93
CA ARG A 373 -19.34 -16.16 -3.19
C ARG A 373 -18.09 -16.59 -3.95
N PHE A 374 -17.54 -17.73 -3.58
CA PHE A 374 -16.35 -18.25 -4.24
C PHE A 374 -16.62 -18.64 -5.70
N VAL A 375 -17.76 -19.24 -6.00
CA VAL A 375 -18.18 -19.57 -7.38
C VAL A 375 -18.29 -18.31 -8.24
N ILE A 376 -18.76 -17.19 -7.72
CA ILE A 376 -18.78 -15.89 -8.43
C ILE A 376 -17.36 -15.52 -8.90
N GLN A 377 -16.36 -15.59 -8.02
CA GLN A 377 -14.98 -15.30 -8.40
C GLN A 377 -14.43 -16.31 -9.42
N LEU A 378 -14.69 -17.60 -9.21
CA LEU A 378 -14.24 -18.65 -10.13
C LEU A 378 -14.83 -18.48 -11.53
N ARG A 379 -16.11 -18.13 -11.64
CA ARG A 379 -16.76 -17.81 -12.92
C ARG A 379 -16.12 -16.61 -13.60
N ALA A 380 -15.87 -15.52 -12.86
CA ALA A 380 -15.20 -14.33 -13.37
C ALA A 380 -13.80 -14.65 -13.93
N LEU A 381 -13.00 -15.45 -13.20
CA LEU A 381 -11.67 -15.91 -13.63
C LEU A 381 -11.72 -16.77 -14.90
N LEU A 382 -12.65 -17.73 -14.93
CA LEU A 382 -12.88 -18.59 -16.10
C LEU A 382 -13.28 -17.77 -17.32
N ARG A 383 -14.26 -16.87 -17.20
CA ARG A 383 -14.67 -15.97 -18.31
C ARG A 383 -13.50 -15.14 -18.82
N ALA A 384 -12.69 -14.58 -17.91
CA ALA A 384 -11.53 -13.76 -18.26
C ALA A 384 -10.43 -14.58 -18.97
N SER A 385 -10.32 -15.89 -18.73
CA SER A 385 -9.31 -16.76 -19.36
C SER A 385 -9.46 -16.87 -20.89
N LYS A 386 -10.60 -16.47 -21.43
CA LYS A 386 -10.81 -16.37 -22.89
C LYS A 386 -9.96 -15.27 -23.54
N TYR A 387 -9.57 -14.27 -22.77
CA TYR A 387 -8.92 -13.05 -23.26
C TYR A 387 -7.39 -13.03 -23.08
N GLY A 388 -6.84 -14.04 -22.40
CA GLY A 388 -5.39 -14.19 -22.21
C GLY A 388 -5.04 -15.43 -21.40
N LYS A 389 -3.76 -15.64 -21.13
CA LYS A 389 -3.26 -16.80 -20.38
C LYS A 389 -3.44 -16.61 -18.88
N ILE A 390 -4.62 -16.87 -18.36
CA ILE A 390 -4.90 -16.82 -16.93
C ILE A 390 -4.60 -18.16 -16.27
N ASN A 391 -3.97 -18.12 -15.10
CA ASN A 391 -3.81 -19.24 -14.19
C ASN A 391 -4.52 -18.91 -12.87
N ILE A 392 -5.19 -19.88 -12.27
CA ILE A 392 -5.84 -19.73 -10.95
C ILE A 392 -4.89 -20.23 -9.87
N LEU A 393 -4.64 -19.43 -8.84
CA LEU A 393 -3.78 -19.78 -7.71
C LEU A 393 -4.61 -19.83 -6.42
N ILE A 394 -4.62 -20.97 -5.75
CA ILE A 394 -5.40 -21.20 -4.53
C ILE A 394 -4.50 -20.96 -3.30
N PRO A 395 -4.81 -19.97 -2.44
CA PRO A 395 -4.04 -19.67 -1.23
C PRO A 395 -4.36 -20.62 -0.07
N MET A 396 -3.48 -20.64 0.94
CA MET A 396 -3.68 -21.25 2.25
C MET A 396 -4.03 -22.74 2.25
N LEU A 397 -3.64 -23.48 1.20
CA LEU A 397 -3.83 -24.93 1.14
C LEU A 397 -3.04 -25.62 2.25
N ALA A 398 -3.70 -26.46 3.02
CA ALA A 398 -3.10 -27.24 4.10
C ALA A 398 -3.42 -28.73 4.03
N SER A 399 -4.51 -29.13 3.34
CA SER A 399 -4.98 -30.52 3.27
C SER A 399 -5.48 -30.90 1.88
N ALA A 400 -5.48 -32.22 1.60
CA ALA A 400 -6.05 -32.80 0.37
C ALA A 400 -7.53 -32.46 0.22
N ARG A 401 -8.27 -32.43 1.34
CA ARG A 401 -9.72 -32.16 1.34
C ARG A 401 -10.04 -30.75 0.85
N GLU A 402 -9.27 -29.75 1.29
CA GLU A 402 -9.47 -28.38 0.83
C GLU A 402 -9.25 -28.28 -0.68
N LEU A 403 -8.20 -28.91 -1.20
CA LEU A 403 -7.95 -28.94 -2.64
C LEU A 403 -9.09 -29.65 -3.40
N GLU A 404 -9.51 -30.83 -2.95
CA GLU A 404 -10.59 -31.61 -3.60
C GLU A 404 -11.90 -30.84 -3.65
N GLN A 405 -12.29 -30.20 -2.55
CA GLN A 405 -13.49 -29.37 -2.51
C GLN A 405 -13.38 -28.16 -3.45
N THR A 406 -12.21 -27.54 -3.52
CA THR A 406 -11.95 -26.43 -4.46
C THR A 406 -12.09 -26.87 -5.91
N LEU A 407 -11.48 -27.99 -6.28
CA LEU A 407 -11.59 -28.53 -7.64
C LEU A 407 -13.04 -28.84 -8.02
N VAL A 408 -13.85 -29.36 -7.07
CA VAL A 408 -15.30 -29.58 -7.31
C VAL A 408 -16.01 -28.26 -7.61
N LEU A 409 -15.71 -27.19 -6.89
CA LEU A 409 -16.33 -25.87 -7.13
C LEU A 409 -15.88 -25.25 -8.46
N ILE A 410 -14.63 -25.44 -8.87
CA ILE A 410 -14.15 -25.02 -10.20
C ILE A 410 -14.91 -25.75 -11.31
N GLU A 411 -15.09 -27.07 -11.19
CA GLU A 411 -15.86 -27.84 -12.16
C GLU A 411 -17.37 -27.49 -12.14
N GLN A 412 -17.91 -27.07 -11.01
CA GLN A 412 -19.25 -26.52 -10.91
C GLN A 412 -19.38 -25.21 -11.69
N ALA A 413 -18.40 -24.29 -11.50
CA ALA A 413 -18.34 -23.02 -12.21
C ALA A 413 -18.25 -23.22 -13.74
N LYS A 414 -17.40 -24.16 -14.20
CA LYS A 414 -17.28 -24.53 -15.62
C LYS A 414 -18.61 -25.01 -16.19
N ARG A 415 -19.29 -25.97 -15.51
CA ARG A 415 -20.59 -26.47 -15.94
C ARG A 415 -21.67 -25.40 -16.01
N SER A 416 -21.65 -24.44 -15.08
CA SER A 416 -22.57 -23.30 -15.11
C SER A 416 -22.34 -22.43 -16.36
N LEU A 417 -21.08 -22.11 -16.67
CA LEU A 417 -20.72 -21.34 -17.87
C LEU A 417 -21.08 -22.10 -19.16
N ASP A 418 -20.85 -23.43 -19.21
CA ASP A 418 -21.22 -24.28 -20.32
C ASP A 418 -22.75 -24.24 -20.56
N GLY A 419 -23.55 -24.31 -19.47
CA GLY A 419 -25.01 -24.23 -19.53
C GLY A 419 -25.53 -22.88 -20.05
N GLU A 420 -24.78 -21.82 -19.86
CA GLU A 420 -25.08 -20.46 -20.31
C GLU A 420 -24.45 -20.15 -21.69
N GLY A 421 -23.64 -21.06 -22.24
CA GLY A 421 -22.92 -20.86 -23.51
C GLY A 421 -21.81 -19.80 -23.40
N MET A 422 -21.32 -19.50 -22.20
CA MET A 422 -20.26 -18.53 -21.98
C MET A 422 -18.87 -19.17 -22.21
N PRO A 423 -18.04 -18.61 -23.11
CA PRO A 423 -16.75 -19.19 -23.44
C PRO A 423 -15.68 -18.93 -22.35
N TYR A 424 -14.85 -19.94 -22.13
CA TYR A 424 -13.65 -19.86 -21.27
C TYR A 424 -12.53 -20.76 -21.82
N ASP A 425 -11.31 -20.64 -21.28
CA ASP A 425 -10.22 -21.57 -21.61
C ASP A 425 -10.36 -22.87 -20.82
N ALA A 426 -10.71 -23.96 -21.51
CA ALA A 426 -10.82 -25.27 -20.89
C ALA A 426 -9.48 -25.79 -20.33
N GLY A 427 -8.36 -25.30 -20.86
CA GLY A 427 -7.00 -25.64 -20.45
C GLY A 427 -6.42 -24.72 -19.35
N ILE A 428 -7.24 -23.89 -18.71
CA ILE A 428 -6.80 -23.02 -17.61
C ILE A 428 -6.07 -23.82 -16.54
N LYS A 429 -4.88 -23.35 -16.17
CA LYS A 429 -4.05 -24.04 -15.17
C LYS A 429 -4.47 -23.66 -13.76
N ILE A 430 -4.45 -24.65 -12.88
CA ILE A 430 -4.78 -24.49 -11.46
C ILE A 430 -3.53 -24.78 -10.64
N GLY A 431 -3.09 -23.81 -9.86
CA GLY A 431 -1.95 -23.92 -8.95
C GLY A 431 -2.35 -23.79 -7.48
N GLY A 432 -1.43 -24.19 -6.62
CA GLY A 432 -1.57 -24.04 -5.17
C GLY A 432 -0.46 -23.19 -4.58
N MET A 433 -0.84 -22.31 -3.65
CA MET A 433 0.13 -21.57 -2.87
C MET A 433 0.62 -22.42 -1.72
N ILE A 434 1.92 -22.57 -1.65
CA ILE A 434 2.62 -23.34 -0.61
C ILE A 434 3.16 -22.33 0.41
N GLU A 435 2.36 -22.07 1.41
CA GLU A 435 2.64 -21.05 2.44
C GLU A 435 2.32 -21.55 3.85
N VAL A 436 1.69 -22.73 3.95
CA VAL A 436 1.46 -23.41 5.22
C VAL A 436 2.50 -24.54 5.34
N PRO A 437 3.26 -24.66 6.46
CA PRO A 437 4.27 -25.70 6.63
C PRO A 437 3.75 -27.12 6.43
N ALA A 438 2.48 -27.40 6.75
CA ALA A 438 1.84 -28.68 6.50
C ALA A 438 1.80 -29.01 5.00
N ALA A 439 1.48 -28.05 4.14
CA ALA A 439 1.50 -28.24 2.69
C ALA A 439 2.92 -28.44 2.15
N ALA A 440 3.88 -27.66 2.67
CA ALA A 440 5.29 -27.80 2.28
C ALA A 440 5.84 -29.20 2.60
N LEU A 441 5.55 -29.72 3.78
CA LEU A 441 6.01 -31.06 4.23
C LEU A 441 5.29 -32.20 3.49
N ALA A 442 3.99 -32.05 3.23
CA ALA A 442 3.16 -33.06 2.57
C ALA A 442 2.95 -32.77 1.07
N LEU A 443 3.90 -32.14 0.40
CA LEU A 443 3.78 -31.59 -0.95
C LEU A 443 3.30 -32.61 -1.99
N GLY A 444 3.64 -33.89 -1.82
CA GLY A 444 3.20 -34.96 -2.72
C GLY A 444 1.68 -35.09 -2.85
N ILE A 445 0.90 -34.63 -1.87
CA ILE A 445 -0.56 -34.60 -1.94
C ILE A 445 -1.06 -33.66 -3.04
N PHE A 446 -0.37 -32.54 -3.24
CA PHE A 446 -0.74 -31.46 -4.14
C PHE A 446 -0.19 -31.67 -5.55
N THR A 447 1.06 -32.16 -5.66
CA THR A 447 1.74 -32.29 -6.96
C THR A 447 1.06 -33.23 -7.95
N SER A 448 0.16 -34.12 -7.51
CA SER A 448 -0.59 -35.02 -8.38
C SER A 448 -1.86 -34.41 -9.00
N LYS A 449 -2.29 -33.23 -8.51
CA LYS A 449 -3.57 -32.61 -8.85
C LYS A 449 -3.44 -31.15 -9.32
N LEU A 450 -2.29 -30.54 -9.12
CA LEU A 450 -2.03 -29.16 -9.48
C LEU A 450 -1.05 -29.06 -10.65
N ASP A 451 -1.29 -28.08 -11.51
CA ASP A 451 -0.48 -27.82 -12.70
C ASP A 451 0.82 -27.06 -12.37
N PHE A 452 0.83 -26.29 -11.30
CA PHE A 452 1.98 -25.51 -10.83
C PHE A 452 1.86 -25.21 -9.34
N LEU A 453 2.95 -24.75 -8.75
CA LEU A 453 3.03 -24.33 -7.35
C LEU A 453 3.59 -22.91 -7.28
N SER A 454 3.15 -22.14 -6.29
CA SER A 454 3.75 -20.84 -5.94
C SER A 454 4.05 -20.80 -4.45
N VAL A 455 5.30 -20.50 -4.08
CA VAL A 455 5.68 -20.47 -2.66
C VAL A 455 5.46 -19.06 -2.11
N GLY A 456 4.53 -18.93 -1.16
CA GLY A 456 4.25 -17.70 -0.42
C GLY A 456 5.17 -17.60 0.81
N THR A 457 6.39 -17.09 0.63
CA THR A 457 7.40 -17.09 1.70
C THR A 457 7.01 -16.26 2.90
N ASN A 458 6.23 -15.20 2.72
CA ASN A 458 5.84 -14.34 3.83
C ASN A 458 5.06 -15.12 4.90
N ASP A 459 4.01 -15.81 4.50
CA ASP A 459 3.19 -16.62 5.40
C ASP A 459 3.90 -17.92 5.78
N LEU A 460 4.69 -18.52 4.88
CA LEU A 460 5.48 -19.71 5.21
C LEU A 460 6.46 -19.45 6.36
N ILE A 461 7.15 -18.31 6.36
CA ILE A 461 8.06 -17.92 7.44
C ILE A 461 7.27 -17.66 8.72
N GLN A 462 6.21 -16.85 8.64
CA GLN A 462 5.33 -16.52 9.76
C GLN A 462 4.83 -17.78 10.47
N TYR A 463 4.28 -18.73 9.74
CA TYR A 463 3.75 -19.98 10.32
C TYR A 463 4.85 -20.96 10.77
N THR A 464 6.01 -20.99 10.10
CA THR A 464 7.13 -21.84 10.50
C THR A 464 7.72 -21.39 11.82
N LEU A 465 7.87 -20.09 12.02
CA LEU A 465 8.49 -19.51 13.21
C LEU A 465 7.46 -19.14 14.28
N ALA A 466 6.16 -19.25 13.99
CA ALA A 466 5.05 -18.81 14.85
C ALA A 466 5.19 -17.34 15.29
N VAL A 467 5.55 -16.46 14.35
CA VAL A 467 5.81 -15.03 14.56
C VAL A 467 4.82 -14.23 13.71
N ASP A 468 4.09 -13.33 14.32
CA ASP A 468 3.30 -12.35 13.57
C ASP A 468 4.22 -11.22 13.08
N ARG A 469 4.40 -11.14 11.75
CA ARG A 469 5.26 -10.14 11.11
C ARG A 469 4.73 -8.71 11.21
N THR A 470 3.47 -8.54 11.60
CA THR A 470 2.81 -7.24 11.76
C THR A 470 2.82 -6.74 13.20
N ASP A 471 3.17 -7.59 14.16
CA ASP A 471 3.33 -7.23 15.56
C ASP A 471 4.76 -6.75 15.84
N ASP A 472 4.92 -5.45 16.08
CA ASP A 472 6.21 -4.78 16.31
C ASP A 472 7.01 -5.42 17.46
N ALA A 473 6.33 -6.02 18.43
CA ALA A 473 6.99 -6.63 19.58
C ALA A 473 7.80 -7.89 19.19
N VAL A 474 7.37 -8.61 18.15
CA VAL A 474 7.96 -9.90 17.74
C VAL A 474 8.44 -9.91 16.27
N ALA A 475 8.13 -8.90 15.48
CA ALA A 475 8.51 -8.81 14.06
C ALA A 475 10.03 -8.96 13.84
N HIS A 476 10.85 -8.56 14.81
CA HIS A 476 12.31 -8.75 14.77
C HIS A 476 12.77 -10.22 14.77
N LEU A 477 11.88 -11.17 15.12
CA LEU A 477 12.13 -12.61 15.07
C LEU A 477 11.81 -13.21 13.70
N TYR A 478 11.23 -12.44 12.79
CA TYR A 478 10.95 -12.86 11.42
C TYR A 478 12.25 -12.97 10.63
N ASP A 479 12.74 -14.20 10.48
CA ASP A 479 14.03 -14.46 9.83
C ASP A 479 13.85 -15.33 8.56
N PRO A 480 13.98 -14.75 7.35
CA PRO A 480 13.90 -15.50 6.10
C PRO A 480 15.07 -16.49 5.91
N LEU A 481 16.19 -16.31 6.62
CA LEU A 481 17.36 -17.18 6.55
C LEU A 481 17.35 -18.29 7.61
N HIS A 482 16.30 -18.37 8.41
CA HIS A 482 16.19 -19.42 9.45
C HIS A 482 16.35 -20.82 8.84
N PRO A 483 17.18 -21.71 9.43
CA PRO A 483 17.44 -23.06 8.87
C PRO A 483 16.20 -23.88 8.60
N ALA A 484 15.15 -23.77 9.41
CA ALA A 484 13.89 -24.47 9.19
C ALA A 484 13.19 -23.99 7.90
N VAL A 485 13.18 -22.67 7.63
CA VAL A 485 12.61 -22.08 6.42
C VAL A 485 13.38 -22.55 5.18
N LEU A 486 14.71 -22.46 5.21
CA LEU A 486 15.56 -22.90 4.11
C LEU A 486 15.42 -24.40 3.83
N SER A 487 15.26 -25.22 4.88
CA SER A 487 15.01 -26.66 4.75
C SER A 487 13.66 -26.95 4.10
N LEU A 488 12.61 -26.21 4.46
CA LEU A 488 11.29 -26.31 3.82
C LEU A 488 11.34 -25.93 2.35
N LEU A 489 11.99 -24.81 2.01
CA LEU A 489 12.17 -24.36 0.62
C LEU A 489 12.91 -25.41 -0.21
N ALA A 490 14.04 -25.92 0.27
CA ALA A 490 14.80 -26.96 -0.41
C ALA A 490 13.97 -28.25 -0.60
N HIS A 491 13.16 -28.63 0.40
CA HIS A 491 12.26 -29.78 0.31
C HIS A 491 11.18 -29.56 -0.77
N VAL A 492 10.56 -28.39 -0.80
CA VAL A 492 9.53 -28.03 -1.79
C VAL A 492 10.11 -28.10 -3.20
N PHE A 493 11.22 -27.41 -3.46
CA PHE A 493 11.82 -27.36 -4.80
C PHE A 493 12.22 -28.76 -5.29
N LYS A 494 12.90 -29.53 -4.44
CA LYS A 494 13.30 -30.92 -4.77
C LYS A 494 12.13 -31.85 -5.02
N THR A 495 11.03 -31.70 -4.26
CA THR A 495 9.85 -32.56 -4.41
C THR A 495 9.07 -32.19 -5.68
N ALA A 496 8.93 -30.91 -5.96
CA ALA A 496 8.29 -30.41 -7.18
C ALA A 496 9.08 -30.80 -8.45
N GLU A 497 10.42 -30.67 -8.42
CA GLU A 497 11.29 -31.11 -9.51
C GLU A 497 11.10 -32.61 -9.82
N LYS A 498 11.08 -33.46 -8.79
CA LYS A 498 10.82 -34.91 -8.95
C LYS A 498 9.43 -35.19 -9.55
N ALA A 499 8.44 -34.40 -9.15
CA ALA A 499 7.07 -34.51 -9.68
C ALA A 499 6.92 -33.85 -11.05
N ARG A 500 7.90 -33.10 -11.53
CA ARG A 500 7.85 -32.29 -12.76
C ARG A 500 6.76 -31.23 -12.73
N VAL A 501 6.50 -30.67 -11.57
CA VAL A 501 5.53 -29.57 -11.37
C VAL A 501 6.32 -28.27 -11.27
N PRO A 502 6.06 -27.26 -12.11
CA PRO A 502 6.72 -25.96 -12.02
C PRO A 502 6.49 -25.28 -10.68
N VAL A 503 7.52 -24.62 -10.16
CA VAL A 503 7.45 -23.86 -8.90
C VAL A 503 7.87 -22.43 -9.14
N ALA A 504 7.06 -21.48 -8.72
CA ALA A 504 7.41 -20.07 -8.59
C ALA A 504 7.54 -19.68 -7.10
N LEU A 505 8.13 -18.53 -6.85
CA LEU A 505 8.23 -17.93 -5.52
C LEU A 505 7.69 -16.51 -5.60
N CYS A 506 6.72 -16.16 -4.75
CA CYS A 506 5.99 -14.89 -4.84
C CYS A 506 6.04 -14.03 -3.57
N GLY A 507 6.65 -14.49 -2.48
CA GLY A 507 6.88 -13.69 -1.29
C GLY A 507 8.04 -12.69 -1.45
N GLU A 508 8.25 -11.87 -0.43
CA GLU A 508 9.28 -10.81 -0.43
C GLU A 508 10.71 -11.33 -0.68
N MET A 509 11.00 -12.55 -0.26
CA MET A 509 12.29 -13.20 -0.55
C MET A 509 12.60 -13.25 -2.06
N ALA A 510 11.58 -13.32 -2.93
CA ALA A 510 11.77 -13.36 -4.38
C ALA A 510 12.32 -12.05 -4.95
N GLY A 511 11.96 -10.93 -4.33
CA GLY A 511 12.39 -9.59 -4.73
C GLY A 511 13.70 -9.14 -4.08
N ASP A 512 14.19 -9.89 -3.09
CA ASP A 512 15.44 -9.56 -2.41
C ASP A 512 16.65 -10.02 -3.24
N LEU A 513 17.40 -9.05 -3.77
CA LEU A 513 18.58 -9.29 -4.59
C LEU A 513 19.66 -10.09 -3.85
N SER A 514 19.77 -9.93 -2.53
CA SER A 514 20.74 -10.63 -1.70
C SER A 514 20.46 -12.14 -1.61
N LEU A 515 19.19 -12.53 -1.72
CA LEU A 515 18.72 -13.90 -1.61
C LEU A 515 18.66 -14.65 -2.94
N THR A 516 18.75 -13.96 -4.08
CA THR A 516 18.63 -14.57 -5.41
C THR A 516 19.55 -15.77 -5.60
N ARG A 517 20.83 -15.65 -5.25
CA ARG A 517 21.81 -16.74 -5.40
C ARG A 517 21.51 -17.93 -4.49
N LEU A 518 21.03 -17.66 -3.27
CA LEU A 518 20.63 -18.67 -2.31
C LEU A 518 19.44 -19.47 -2.84
N LEU A 519 18.40 -18.78 -3.31
CA LEU A 519 17.20 -19.41 -3.85
C LEU A 519 17.49 -20.31 -5.05
N LEU A 520 18.31 -19.82 -6.00
CA LEU A 520 18.79 -20.62 -7.13
C LEU A 520 19.60 -21.84 -6.66
N GLY A 521 20.47 -21.66 -5.65
CA GLY A 521 21.26 -22.73 -5.04
C GLY A 521 20.41 -23.78 -4.31
N LEU A 522 19.25 -23.41 -3.77
CA LEU A 522 18.29 -24.33 -3.17
C LEU A 522 17.46 -25.10 -4.21
N GLY A 523 17.54 -24.72 -5.50
CA GLY A 523 16.90 -25.42 -6.60
C GLY A 523 15.69 -24.70 -7.22
N LEU A 524 15.48 -23.42 -6.94
CA LEU A 524 14.47 -22.61 -7.65
C LEU A 524 14.91 -22.41 -9.10
N ARG A 525 14.08 -22.88 -10.06
CA ARG A 525 14.37 -22.80 -11.50
C ARG A 525 13.11 -22.47 -12.30
#